data_200dd94dbf56ad1bc9240499b6bc43ae
#
_entry.id   200dd94dbf56ad1bc9240499b6bc43ae
#
_cell.length_a   1.000
_cell.length_b   1.000
_cell.length_c   1.000
_cell.angle_alpha   90.00
_cell.angle_beta   90.00
_cell.angle_gamma   90.00
#
_symmetry.space_group_name_H-M   'P 1'
#
loop_
_entity.id
_entity.type
_entity.pdbx_description
1 polymer ?
#
loop_
_entity_poly.entity_id
_entity_poly.type
_entity_poly.pdbx_seq_one_letter_code
_entity_poly.pdbx_strand_id
1 'polypeptide(L)'
;MAIVDQHKGAFVECVTFHGRSAHSSLPWLGLSANEYAIRFSTQLIALNDEFAREVLVTEAERMTTLNLATIGGGTAHNIISDKCRVMWSLRCAPGRDADAIVRRIRAIAKTLEAEMQSFAPEALVKFETIFDVPPLVANPASTALKLGIRMTGQNAGQAVNYGTEAGVYQRFGFPTIICGPGSIEQAHKADEWIAIEQLDACDRFIEKLIAHQIE
;
A
#
# COMPACT_ATOMS: atom_id res chain seq x y z
N MET A 1 1.07 26.11 5.87
CA MET A 1 0.82 24.70 6.24
C MET A 1 -0.51 24.27 5.65
N ALA A 2 -0.54 23.15 4.94
CA ALA A 2 -1.77 22.60 4.37
C ALA A 2 -2.41 21.61 5.35
N ILE A 3 -3.74 21.52 5.35
CA ILE A 3 -4.46 20.46 6.02
C ILE A 3 -4.64 19.31 5.03
N VAL A 4 -4.22 18.10 5.41
CA VAL A 4 -4.52 16.89 4.66
C VAL A 4 -5.49 16.05 5.48
N ASP A 5 -6.66 15.77 4.94
CA ASP A 5 -7.72 14.98 5.56
C ASP A 5 -8.02 13.68 4.82
N GLN A 6 -7.23 13.40 3.76
CA GLN A 6 -7.40 12.22 2.94
C GLN A 6 -6.08 11.74 2.35
N HIS A 7 -5.76 10.44 2.48
CA HIS A 7 -4.62 9.83 1.81
C HIS A 7 -4.87 8.35 1.48
N LYS A 8 -4.10 7.82 0.53
CA LYS A 8 -4.15 6.40 0.17
C LYS A 8 -3.62 5.52 1.28
N GLY A 9 -4.22 4.34 1.42
CA GLY A 9 -3.62 3.25 2.16
C GLY A 9 -2.43 2.66 1.42
N ALA A 10 -1.55 1.98 2.15
CA ALA A 10 -0.40 1.28 1.62
C ALA A 10 -0.29 -0.11 2.24
N PHE A 11 -0.21 -1.13 1.40
CA PHE A 11 -0.01 -2.51 1.82
C PHE A 11 1.12 -3.12 1.00
N VAL A 12 2.02 -3.86 1.66
CA VAL A 12 3.14 -4.57 1.01
C VAL A 12 3.20 -5.98 1.54
N GLU A 13 3.23 -6.94 0.63
CA GLU A 13 3.31 -8.36 0.98
C GLU A 13 4.30 -9.10 0.08
N CYS A 14 5.03 -10.04 0.67
CA CYS A 14 5.84 -11.01 -0.04
C CYS A 14 5.09 -12.35 -0.07
N VAL A 15 4.87 -12.88 -1.28
CA VAL A 15 4.28 -14.20 -1.50
C VAL A 15 5.38 -15.14 -1.96
N THR A 16 5.60 -16.23 -1.23
CA THR A 16 6.61 -17.23 -1.57
C THR A 16 5.93 -18.52 -1.98
N PHE A 17 6.18 -18.93 -3.22
CA PHE A 17 5.76 -20.21 -3.77
C PHE A 17 6.87 -21.24 -3.50
N HIS A 18 6.48 -22.40 -2.92
CA HIS A 18 7.35 -23.54 -2.70
C HIS A 18 6.85 -24.72 -3.54
N GLY A 19 7.62 -25.11 -4.54
CA GLY A 19 7.39 -26.24 -5.41
C GLY A 19 8.30 -27.41 -5.07
N ARG A 20 8.71 -28.14 -6.11
CA ARG A 20 9.60 -29.32 -6.00
C ARG A 20 10.73 -29.21 -7.03
N SER A 21 11.98 -29.26 -6.57
CA SER A 21 13.15 -29.25 -7.43
C SER A 21 13.29 -30.57 -8.19
N ALA A 22 13.76 -30.49 -9.45
CA ALA A 22 14.13 -31.62 -10.25
C ALA A 22 15.10 -31.18 -11.37
N HIS A 23 15.75 -32.13 -12.03
CA HIS A 23 16.50 -31.83 -13.23
C HIS A 23 15.56 -31.41 -14.37
N SER A 24 15.88 -30.37 -15.11
CA SER A 24 14.97 -29.80 -16.12
C SER A 24 14.64 -30.77 -17.28
N SER A 25 15.45 -31.81 -17.50
CA SER A 25 15.15 -32.89 -18.46
C SER A 25 14.13 -33.91 -17.95
N LEU A 26 13.74 -33.85 -16.67
CA LEU A 26 12.80 -34.75 -16.01
C LEU A 26 11.63 -33.94 -15.40
N PRO A 27 10.90 -33.16 -16.21
CA PRO A 27 9.92 -32.17 -15.69
C PRO A 27 8.78 -32.81 -14.89
N TRP A 28 8.44 -34.06 -15.15
CA TRP A 28 7.42 -34.81 -14.43
C TRP A 28 7.78 -35.16 -12.98
N LEU A 29 9.04 -34.96 -12.56
CA LEU A 29 9.47 -35.15 -11.18
C LEU A 29 9.48 -33.86 -10.37
N GLY A 30 9.42 -32.68 -11.04
CA GLY A 30 9.49 -31.38 -10.42
C GLY A 30 8.20 -30.59 -10.49
N LEU A 31 8.11 -29.52 -9.70
CA LEU A 31 7.04 -28.54 -9.73
C LEU A 31 7.65 -27.13 -9.68
N SER A 32 7.54 -26.38 -10.77
CA SER A 32 8.19 -25.09 -10.92
C SER A 32 7.49 -23.99 -10.12
N ALA A 33 8.10 -23.55 -9.02
CA ALA A 33 7.65 -22.39 -8.28
C ALA A 33 7.63 -21.10 -9.12
N ASN A 34 8.58 -20.97 -10.08
CA ASN A 34 8.63 -19.83 -10.99
C ASN A 34 7.38 -19.74 -11.87
N GLU A 35 6.90 -20.85 -12.41
CA GLU A 35 5.70 -20.86 -13.28
C GLU A 35 4.46 -20.42 -12.52
N TYR A 36 4.27 -20.90 -11.29
CA TYR A 36 3.14 -20.50 -10.45
C TYR A 36 3.26 -19.04 -9.99
N ALA A 37 4.45 -18.57 -9.67
CA ALA A 37 4.71 -17.17 -9.36
C ALA A 37 4.42 -16.24 -10.55
N ILE A 38 4.74 -16.65 -11.78
CA ILE A 38 4.38 -15.92 -13.02
C ILE A 38 2.86 -15.90 -13.21
N ARG A 39 2.17 -17.03 -13.04
CA ARG A 39 0.71 -17.12 -13.16
C ARG A 39 0.02 -16.22 -12.13
N PHE A 40 0.50 -16.19 -10.89
CA PHE A 40 0.04 -15.26 -9.85
C PHE A 40 0.28 -13.81 -10.26
N SER A 41 1.50 -13.48 -10.71
CA SER A 41 1.87 -12.13 -11.13
C SER A 41 1.02 -11.63 -12.30
N THR A 42 0.70 -12.50 -13.27
CA THR A 42 -0.18 -12.18 -14.39
C THR A 42 -1.59 -11.80 -13.92
N GLN A 43 -2.11 -12.50 -12.91
CA GLN A 43 -3.43 -12.17 -12.32
C GLN A 43 -3.39 -10.85 -11.54
N LEU A 44 -2.27 -10.51 -10.86
CA LEU A 44 -2.09 -9.20 -10.24
C LEU A 44 -2.08 -8.07 -11.27
N ILE A 45 -1.40 -8.26 -12.40
CA ILE A 45 -1.38 -7.28 -13.49
C ILE A 45 -2.79 -7.07 -14.04
N ALA A 46 -3.52 -8.15 -14.30
CA ALA A 46 -4.92 -8.06 -14.78
C ALA A 46 -5.83 -7.34 -13.77
N LEU A 47 -5.64 -7.57 -12.48
CA LEU A 47 -6.37 -6.88 -11.42
C LEU A 47 -6.03 -5.38 -11.36
N ASN A 48 -4.75 -5.02 -11.56
CA ASN A 48 -4.36 -3.61 -11.65
C ASN A 48 -5.00 -2.92 -12.86
N ASP A 49 -5.07 -3.60 -14.01
CA ASP A 49 -5.74 -3.09 -15.20
C ASP A 49 -7.28 -2.93 -14.99
N GLU A 50 -7.91 -3.80 -14.19
CA GLU A 50 -9.29 -3.65 -13.76
C GLU A 50 -9.47 -2.34 -12.97
N PHE A 51 -8.61 -2.09 -11.97
CA PHE A 51 -8.67 -0.87 -11.14
C PHE A 51 -8.40 0.40 -11.96
N ALA A 52 -7.48 0.35 -12.92
CA ALA A 52 -7.15 1.49 -13.77
C ALA A 52 -8.33 1.95 -14.66
N ARG A 53 -9.27 1.06 -14.97
CA ARG A 53 -10.48 1.39 -15.78
C ARG A 53 -11.59 2.06 -14.96
N GLU A 54 -11.51 2.02 -13.64
CA GLU A 54 -12.58 2.52 -12.76
C GLU A 54 -12.53 4.03 -12.56
N VAL A 55 -11.37 4.67 -12.76
CA VAL A 55 -11.12 6.08 -12.41
C VAL A 55 -10.32 6.77 -13.51
N LEU A 56 -10.68 8.01 -13.85
CA LEU A 56 -9.92 8.82 -14.79
C LEU A 56 -8.54 9.18 -14.20
N VAL A 57 -7.51 9.21 -15.05
CA VAL A 57 -6.12 9.55 -14.65
C VAL A 57 -6.02 10.94 -14.00
N THR A 58 -6.92 11.87 -14.34
CA THR A 58 -7.01 13.21 -13.73
C THR A 58 -7.44 13.19 -12.26
N GLU A 59 -7.93 12.05 -11.76
CA GLU A 59 -8.33 11.85 -10.36
C GLU A 59 -7.38 10.87 -9.66
N ALA A 60 -6.07 11.09 -9.79
CA ALA A 60 -5.02 10.17 -9.32
C ALA A 60 -5.14 9.80 -7.83
N GLU A 61 -5.64 10.71 -6.99
CA GLU A 61 -5.88 10.49 -5.56
C GLU A 61 -6.98 9.44 -5.29
N ARG A 62 -7.88 9.22 -6.26
CA ARG A 62 -8.97 8.22 -6.21
C ARG A 62 -8.60 6.88 -6.83
N MET A 63 -7.43 6.79 -7.49
CA MET A 63 -6.98 5.55 -8.12
C MET A 63 -6.44 4.56 -7.08
N THR A 64 -6.93 3.33 -7.11
CA THR A 64 -6.29 2.19 -6.46
C THR A 64 -5.32 1.56 -7.45
N THR A 65 -4.09 1.27 -7.00
CA THR A 65 -3.06 0.70 -7.87
C THR A 65 -2.34 -0.46 -7.20
N LEU A 66 -2.01 -1.47 -7.99
CA LEU A 66 -1.14 -2.59 -7.63
C LEU A 66 0.19 -2.45 -8.36
N ASN A 67 1.27 -2.71 -7.66
CA ASN A 67 2.61 -2.77 -8.23
C ASN A 67 3.24 -4.13 -7.94
N LEU A 68 3.69 -4.81 -8.98
CA LEU A 68 4.56 -5.97 -8.88
C LEU A 68 6.00 -5.47 -8.70
N ALA A 69 6.48 -5.46 -7.44
CA ALA A 69 7.73 -4.82 -7.10
C ALA A 69 8.95 -5.67 -7.43
N THR A 70 8.94 -6.95 -7.04
CA THR A 70 10.01 -7.89 -7.37
C THR A 70 9.46 -9.28 -7.63
N ILE A 71 10.14 -10.03 -8.50
CA ILE A 71 9.94 -11.46 -8.70
C ILE A 71 11.31 -12.12 -8.83
N GLY A 72 11.54 -13.22 -8.13
CA GLY A 72 12.82 -13.92 -8.20
C GLY A 72 12.74 -15.33 -7.64
N GLY A 73 13.33 -16.26 -8.40
CA GLY A 73 13.42 -17.67 -8.02
C GLY A 73 14.33 -18.45 -8.97
N GLY A 74 14.70 -19.66 -8.53
CA GLY A 74 15.60 -20.54 -9.26
C GLY A 74 17.08 -20.33 -8.91
N THR A 75 17.90 -21.36 -9.20
CA THR A 75 19.33 -21.40 -8.87
C THR A 75 20.20 -21.68 -10.07
N ALA A 76 19.71 -22.44 -11.07
CA ALA A 76 20.44 -22.78 -12.30
C ALA A 76 19.48 -23.08 -13.44
N HIS A 77 19.98 -22.96 -14.69
CA HIS A 77 19.19 -23.15 -15.91
C HIS A 77 18.69 -24.60 -16.11
N ASN A 78 19.33 -25.57 -15.49
CA ASN A 78 19.01 -27.01 -15.61
C ASN A 78 18.29 -27.57 -14.38
N ILE A 79 17.82 -26.72 -13.47
CA ILE A 79 17.08 -27.08 -12.25
C ILE A 79 15.70 -26.46 -12.29
N ILE A 80 14.63 -27.23 -12.10
CA ILE A 80 13.30 -26.73 -11.87
C ILE A 80 13.28 -26.03 -10.51
N SER A 81 12.85 -24.78 -10.50
CA SER A 81 12.85 -23.94 -9.29
C SER A 81 11.83 -24.45 -8.26
N ASP A 82 12.31 -24.79 -7.08
CA ASP A 82 11.47 -25.15 -5.92
C ASP A 82 11.04 -23.96 -5.08
N LYS A 83 11.55 -22.74 -5.38
CA LYS A 83 11.19 -21.53 -4.64
C LYS A 83 11.19 -20.31 -5.54
N CYS A 84 10.11 -19.50 -5.43
CA CYS A 84 10.02 -18.20 -6.04
C CYS A 84 9.33 -17.21 -5.10
N ARG A 85 9.88 -16.00 -4.98
CA ARG A 85 9.33 -14.89 -4.19
C ARG A 85 8.77 -13.83 -5.11
N VAL A 86 7.58 -13.36 -4.80
CA VAL A 86 6.92 -12.23 -5.45
C VAL A 86 6.61 -11.20 -4.39
N MET A 87 7.17 -10.00 -4.53
CA MET A 87 6.80 -8.86 -3.70
C MET A 87 5.88 -7.94 -4.50
N TRP A 88 4.75 -7.59 -3.90
CA TRP A 88 3.77 -6.68 -4.48
C TRP A 88 3.33 -5.63 -3.46
N SER A 89 2.83 -4.52 -3.96
CA SER A 89 2.28 -3.45 -3.12
C SER A 89 0.95 -2.95 -3.67
N LEU A 90 0.09 -2.51 -2.74
CA LEU A 90 -1.20 -1.88 -3.01
C LEU A 90 -1.16 -0.43 -2.52
N ARG A 91 -1.60 0.49 -3.36
CA ARG A 91 -2.00 1.84 -2.96
C ARG A 91 -3.52 1.92 -3.05
N CYS A 92 -4.19 1.81 -1.91
CA CYS A 92 -5.64 1.75 -1.82
C CYS A 92 -6.23 3.15 -1.72
N ALA A 93 -7.14 3.48 -2.63
CA ALA A 93 -7.85 4.75 -2.59
C ALA A 93 -8.69 4.88 -1.32
N PRO A 94 -8.85 6.11 -0.78
CA PRO A 94 -9.74 6.37 0.35
C PRO A 94 -11.17 5.90 0.08
N GLY A 95 -11.80 5.29 1.10
CA GLY A 95 -13.16 4.76 0.99
C GLY A 95 -13.28 3.40 0.30
N ARG A 96 -12.19 2.83 -0.22
CA ARG A 96 -12.15 1.48 -0.77
C ARG A 96 -11.73 0.46 0.29
N ASP A 97 -12.34 -0.72 0.28
CA ASP A 97 -12.00 -1.82 1.20
C ASP A 97 -10.68 -2.50 0.78
N ALA A 98 -9.57 -2.06 1.41
CA ALA A 98 -8.25 -2.62 1.18
C ALA A 98 -8.18 -4.10 1.59
N ASP A 99 -8.86 -4.47 2.68
CA ASP A 99 -8.86 -5.85 3.18
C ASP A 99 -9.57 -6.79 2.20
N ALA A 100 -10.64 -6.34 1.54
CA ALA A 100 -11.31 -7.12 0.50
C ALA A 100 -10.40 -7.36 -0.71
N ILE A 101 -9.62 -6.37 -1.11
CA ILE A 101 -8.63 -6.51 -2.20
C ILE A 101 -7.54 -7.51 -1.80
N VAL A 102 -6.97 -7.38 -0.62
CA VAL A 102 -5.94 -8.31 -0.11
C VAL A 102 -6.49 -9.74 -0.02
N ARG A 103 -7.71 -9.92 0.51
CA ARG A 103 -8.38 -11.24 0.52
C ARG A 103 -8.54 -11.82 -0.88
N ARG A 104 -8.94 -11.01 -1.89
CA ARG A 104 -9.06 -11.42 -3.29
C ARG A 104 -7.71 -11.90 -3.84
N ILE A 105 -6.63 -11.17 -3.58
CA ILE A 105 -5.28 -11.51 -4.02
C ILE A 105 -4.81 -12.82 -3.36
N ARG A 106 -5.00 -12.95 -2.06
CA ARG A 106 -4.64 -14.18 -1.33
C ARG A 106 -5.45 -15.39 -1.80
N ALA A 107 -6.72 -15.21 -2.17
CA ALA A 107 -7.54 -16.26 -2.74
C ALA A 107 -6.99 -16.76 -4.09
N ILE A 108 -6.48 -15.87 -4.94
CA ILE A 108 -5.78 -16.24 -6.18
C ILE A 108 -4.60 -17.17 -5.87
N ALA A 109 -3.74 -16.77 -4.94
CA ALA A 109 -2.58 -17.57 -4.56
C ALA A 109 -2.97 -18.92 -3.94
N LYS A 110 -4.04 -18.97 -3.15
CA LYS A 110 -4.55 -20.22 -2.57
C LYS A 110 -5.15 -21.17 -3.60
N THR A 111 -5.78 -20.66 -4.66
CA THR A 111 -6.23 -21.49 -5.79
C THR A 111 -5.03 -22.13 -6.49
N LEU A 112 -3.96 -21.35 -6.72
CA LEU A 112 -2.72 -21.87 -7.30
C LEU A 112 -2.03 -22.90 -6.38
N GLU A 113 -2.04 -22.69 -5.07
CA GLU A 113 -1.53 -23.64 -4.08
C GLU A 113 -2.26 -24.99 -4.16
N ALA A 114 -3.59 -24.97 -4.27
CA ALA A 114 -4.37 -26.20 -4.40
C ALA A 114 -4.04 -26.97 -5.69
N GLU A 115 -3.82 -26.26 -6.80
CA GLU A 115 -3.33 -26.87 -8.03
C GLU A 115 -1.94 -27.49 -7.85
N MET A 116 -1.02 -26.77 -7.20
CA MET A 116 0.33 -27.25 -6.91
C MET A 116 0.28 -28.55 -6.08
N GLN A 117 -0.57 -28.58 -5.06
CA GLN A 117 -0.73 -29.72 -4.15
C GLN A 117 -1.36 -30.94 -4.80
N SER A 118 -2.11 -30.80 -5.89
CA SER A 118 -2.61 -31.93 -6.66
C SER A 118 -1.49 -32.76 -7.31
N PHE A 119 -0.34 -32.13 -7.56
CA PHE A 119 0.86 -32.79 -8.12
C PHE A 119 1.92 -33.05 -7.06
N ALA A 120 2.18 -32.09 -6.17
CA ALA A 120 3.17 -32.16 -5.10
C ALA A 120 2.49 -31.78 -3.75
N PRO A 121 2.03 -32.76 -2.97
CA PRO A 121 1.27 -32.49 -1.74
C PRO A 121 2.00 -31.62 -0.72
N GLU A 122 3.33 -31.57 -0.77
CA GLU A 122 4.17 -30.71 0.07
C GLU A 122 4.27 -29.26 -0.41
N ALA A 123 3.75 -28.93 -1.60
CA ALA A 123 3.77 -27.59 -2.15
C ALA A 123 3.01 -26.60 -1.25
N LEU A 124 3.52 -25.37 -1.15
CA LEU A 124 3.04 -24.43 -0.16
C LEU A 124 3.19 -22.99 -0.69
N VAL A 125 2.19 -22.14 -0.41
CA VAL A 125 2.28 -20.70 -0.62
C VAL A 125 2.29 -19.99 0.73
N LYS A 126 3.35 -19.23 1.00
CA LYS A 126 3.52 -18.43 2.23
C LYS A 126 3.29 -16.96 1.95
N PHE A 127 2.61 -16.30 2.88
CA PHE A 127 2.38 -14.86 2.88
C PHE A 127 3.16 -14.22 4.03
N GLU A 128 3.84 -13.13 3.73
CA GLU A 128 4.55 -12.30 4.70
C GLU A 128 4.15 -10.85 4.47
N THR A 129 3.27 -10.33 5.33
CA THR A 129 2.90 -8.91 5.32
C THR A 129 4.06 -8.09 5.87
N ILE A 130 4.58 -7.16 5.07
CA ILE A 130 5.72 -6.30 5.42
C ILE A 130 5.22 -4.96 5.93
N PHE A 131 4.12 -4.45 5.34
CA PHE A 131 3.59 -3.13 5.64
C PHE A 131 2.08 -3.11 5.46
N ASP A 132 1.35 -2.55 6.42
CA ASP A 132 -0.11 -2.37 6.36
C ASP A 132 -0.49 -1.05 7.02
N VAL A 133 -0.78 -0.05 6.21
CA VAL A 133 -1.29 1.25 6.64
C VAL A 133 -2.60 1.54 5.93
N PRO A 134 -3.70 1.69 6.67
CA PRO A 134 -5.00 1.99 6.09
C PRO A 134 -5.05 3.38 5.47
N PRO A 135 -5.97 3.63 4.51
CA PRO A 135 -6.21 4.96 4.01
C PRO A 135 -6.77 5.87 5.12
N LEU A 136 -6.45 7.16 5.04
CA LEU A 136 -7.19 8.21 5.74
C LEU A 136 -8.37 8.63 4.87
N VAL A 137 -9.57 8.60 5.43
CA VAL A 137 -10.80 8.95 4.72
C VAL A 137 -11.33 10.28 5.22
N ALA A 138 -11.61 11.21 4.29
CA ALA A 138 -12.16 12.50 4.62
C ALA A 138 -13.50 12.37 5.38
N ASN A 139 -13.62 13.10 6.48
CA ASN A 139 -14.84 13.19 7.27
C ASN A 139 -15.15 14.66 7.56
N PRO A 140 -16.09 15.30 6.82
CA PRO A 140 -16.48 16.69 7.03
C PRO A 140 -17.01 16.99 8.44
N ALA A 141 -17.50 15.97 9.17
CA ALA A 141 -17.96 16.12 10.54
C ALA A 141 -16.82 16.04 11.57
N SER A 142 -15.60 15.68 11.17
CA SER A 142 -14.44 15.48 12.05
C SER A 142 -14.14 16.71 12.89
N THR A 143 -14.01 16.51 14.19
CA THR A 143 -13.61 17.58 15.14
C THR A 143 -12.16 18.02 14.87
N ALA A 144 -11.27 17.10 14.49
CA ALA A 144 -9.90 17.43 14.13
C ALA A 144 -9.84 18.32 12.87
N LEU A 145 -10.67 18.03 11.85
CA LEU A 145 -10.75 18.87 10.65
C LEU A 145 -11.24 20.28 10.99
N LYS A 146 -12.32 20.39 11.76
CA LYS A 146 -12.86 21.69 12.19
C LYS A 146 -11.85 22.50 12.99
N LEU A 147 -11.12 21.84 13.90
CA LEU A 147 -10.05 22.47 14.66
C LEU A 147 -8.91 22.94 13.75
N GLY A 148 -8.43 22.09 12.85
CA GLY A 148 -7.38 22.43 11.88
C GLY A 148 -7.75 23.64 11.02
N ILE A 149 -8.96 23.68 10.47
CA ILE A 149 -9.50 24.80 9.70
C ILE A 149 -9.43 26.10 10.53
N ARG A 150 -9.91 26.06 11.78
CA ARG A 150 -9.89 27.21 12.68
C ARG A 150 -8.46 27.71 12.97
N MET A 151 -7.52 26.78 13.19
CA MET A 151 -6.13 27.11 13.55
C MET A 151 -5.31 27.63 12.36
N THR A 152 -5.54 27.10 11.16
CA THR A 152 -4.78 27.45 9.96
C THR A 152 -5.41 28.58 9.12
N GLY A 153 -6.72 28.82 9.29
CA GLY A 153 -7.50 29.72 8.44
C GLY A 153 -7.79 29.16 7.05
N GLN A 154 -7.59 27.86 6.80
CA GLN A 154 -7.95 27.20 5.55
C GLN A 154 -9.45 26.89 5.51
N ASN A 155 -9.98 26.63 4.32
CA ASN A 155 -11.41 26.38 4.12
C ASN A 155 -11.76 24.90 4.02
N ALA A 156 -10.78 24.04 3.70
CA ALA A 156 -10.96 22.59 3.52
C ALA A 156 -9.65 21.84 3.72
N GLY A 157 -9.75 20.53 3.92
CA GLY A 157 -8.64 19.60 3.75
C GLY A 157 -8.39 19.26 2.28
N GLN A 158 -7.26 18.66 2.00
CA GLN A 158 -6.87 18.17 0.68
C GLN A 158 -6.51 16.69 0.70
N ALA A 159 -6.64 16.04 -0.45
CA ALA A 159 -6.20 14.67 -0.66
C ALA A 159 -4.74 14.61 -1.11
N VAL A 160 -4.02 13.57 -0.69
CA VAL A 160 -2.65 13.28 -1.11
C VAL A 160 -2.47 11.82 -1.52
N ASN A 161 -1.46 11.54 -2.34
CA ASN A 161 -1.21 10.18 -2.86
C ASN A 161 -0.27 9.33 -1.99
N TYR A 162 0.44 9.92 -1.02
CA TYR A 162 1.27 9.18 -0.07
C TYR A 162 0.42 8.69 1.12
N GLY A 163 0.96 7.76 1.89
CA GLY A 163 0.34 7.25 3.13
C GLY A 163 1.09 7.71 4.37
N THR A 164 0.36 7.82 5.49
CA THR A 164 0.91 8.14 6.82
C THR A 164 0.19 7.32 7.88
N GLU A 165 0.66 7.37 9.13
CA GLU A 165 0.01 6.75 10.27
C GLU A 165 -1.38 7.33 10.59
N ALA A 166 -1.79 8.44 9.97
CA ALA A 166 -3.09 9.07 10.23
C ALA A 166 -4.27 8.12 9.97
N GLY A 167 -4.16 7.26 8.94
CA GLY A 167 -5.16 6.23 8.68
C GLY A 167 -5.24 5.19 9.82
N VAL A 168 -4.13 4.91 10.50
CA VAL A 168 -4.10 4.00 11.66
C VAL A 168 -4.87 4.63 12.82
N TYR A 169 -4.60 5.90 13.15
CA TYR A 169 -5.35 6.60 14.21
C TYR A 169 -6.84 6.65 13.91
N GLN A 170 -7.23 6.93 12.65
CA GLN A 170 -8.63 6.93 12.25
C GLN A 170 -9.28 5.54 12.38
N ARG A 171 -8.58 4.46 12.03
CA ARG A 171 -9.04 3.06 12.22
C ARG A 171 -9.35 2.76 13.68
N PHE A 172 -8.62 3.34 14.63
CA PHE A 172 -8.88 3.24 16.07
C PHE A 172 -9.93 4.23 16.60
N GLY A 173 -10.62 4.96 15.71
CA GLY A 173 -11.71 5.85 16.08
C GLY A 173 -11.29 7.27 16.46
N PHE A 174 -10.02 7.64 16.32
CA PHE A 174 -9.56 9.00 16.60
C PHE A 174 -9.87 9.92 15.42
N PRO A 175 -10.53 11.08 15.64
CA PRO A 175 -10.63 12.13 14.63
C PRO A 175 -9.22 12.60 14.24
N THR A 176 -8.87 12.46 12.98
CA THR A 176 -7.48 12.64 12.56
C THR A 176 -7.37 13.47 11.29
N ILE A 177 -6.39 14.35 11.24
CA ILE A 177 -5.89 15.07 10.07
C ILE A 177 -4.38 15.09 10.11
N ILE A 178 -3.75 15.45 9.00
CA ILE A 178 -2.33 15.76 8.92
C ILE A 178 -2.20 17.26 8.70
N CYS A 179 -1.38 17.90 9.52
CA CYS A 179 -1.04 19.30 9.37
C CYS A 179 0.38 19.52 9.89
N GLY A 180 1.27 19.92 9.00
CA GLY A 180 2.68 20.12 9.32
C GLY A 180 3.34 21.10 8.35
N PRO A 181 4.55 21.57 8.68
CA PRO A 181 5.34 22.43 7.80
C PRO A 181 5.99 21.61 6.68
N GLY A 182 6.40 22.29 5.60
CA GLY A 182 7.10 21.72 4.45
C GLY A 182 6.19 21.37 3.28
N SER A 183 6.77 20.68 2.30
CA SER A 183 6.11 20.23 1.08
C SER A 183 6.54 18.81 0.74
N ILE A 184 5.58 17.95 0.37
CA ILE A 184 5.86 16.59 -0.11
C ILE A 184 6.77 16.58 -1.35
N GLU A 185 6.83 17.67 -2.10
CA GLU A 185 7.70 17.78 -3.27
C GLU A 185 9.20 17.72 -2.91
N GLN A 186 9.55 18.00 -1.66
CA GLN A 186 10.93 17.93 -1.16
C GLN A 186 11.27 16.55 -0.57
N ALA A 187 10.28 15.75 -0.20
CA ALA A 187 10.47 14.50 0.49
C ALA A 187 11.27 13.48 -0.34
N HIS A 188 12.21 12.78 0.32
CA HIS A 188 13.05 11.74 -0.26
C HIS A 188 13.99 12.21 -1.39
N LYS A 189 14.33 13.49 -1.44
CA LYS A 189 15.32 14.07 -2.35
C LYS A 189 16.64 14.32 -1.64
N ALA A 190 17.74 14.29 -2.41
CA ALA A 190 19.01 14.82 -1.94
C ALA A 190 18.85 16.32 -1.61
N ASP A 191 19.49 16.76 -0.52
CA ASP A 191 19.44 18.15 -0.06
C ASP A 191 17.99 18.61 0.24
N GLU A 192 17.17 17.73 0.83
CA GLU A 192 15.82 18.06 1.29
C GLU A 192 15.84 19.29 2.19
N TRP A 193 14.97 20.26 1.91
CA TRP A 193 14.93 21.53 2.61
C TRP A 193 13.52 21.94 3.00
N ILE A 194 13.43 22.83 3.99
CA ILE A 194 12.19 23.48 4.40
C ILE A 194 12.39 24.99 4.44
N ALA A 195 11.37 25.75 4.01
CA ALA A 195 11.39 27.20 4.14
C ALA A 195 11.17 27.62 5.59
N ILE A 196 11.94 28.62 6.05
CA ILE A 196 11.86 29.16 7.43
C ILE A 196 10.42 29.64 7.74
N GLU A 197 9.75 30.28 6.77
CA GLU A 197 8.36 30.74 6.92
C GLU A 197 7.38 29.60 7.22
N GLN A 198 7.69 28.37 6.79
CA GLN A 198 6.90 27.19 7.12
C GLN A 198 7.11 26.75 8.60
N LEU A 199 8.34 26.89 9.10
CA LEU A 199 8.64 26.65 10.52
C LEU A 199 7.93 27.69 11.41
N ASP A 200 8.05 28.97 11.07
CA ASP A 200 7.33 30.05 11.76
C ASP A 200 5.81 29.86 11.75
N ALA A 201 5.26 29.35 10.65
CA ALA A 201 3.84 29.03 10.55
C ALA A 201 3.45 27.86 11.45
N CYS A 202 4.33 26.89 11.60
CA CYS A 202 4.15 25.74 12.50
C CYS A 202 4.16 26.19 13.97
N ASP A 203 5.11 27.04 14.35
CA ASP A 203 5.20 27.57 15.73
C ASP A 203 3.91 28.34 16.08
N ARG A 204 3.46 29.24 15.21
CA ARG A 204 2.17 29.95 15.42
C ARG A 204 0.96 29.01 15.50
N PHE A 205 0.96 27.92 14.74
CA PHE A 205 -0.08 26.91 14.82
C PHE A 205 -0.08 26.21 16.17
N ILE A 206 1.09 25.80 16.66
CA ILE A 206 1.24 25.14 17.96
C ILE A 206 0.84 26.08 19.10
N GLU A 207 1.26 27.34 19.08
CA GLU A 207 0.87 28.36 20.07
C GLU A 207 -0.65 28.50 20.16
N LYS A 208 -1.33 28.61 19.01
CA LYS A 208 -2.82 28.68 18.97
C LYS A 208 -3.46 27.40 19.49
N LEU A 209 -2.89 26.24 19.20
CA LEU A 209 -3.40 24.95 19.67
C LEU A 209 -3.27 24.84 21.20
N ILE A 210 -2.13 25.24 21.77
CA ILE A 210 -1.91 25.29 23.24
C ILE A 210 -2.91 26.23 23.89
N ALA A 211 -3.07 27.45 23.37
CA ALA A 211 -4.00 28.43 23.91
C ALA A 211 -5.44 27.89 23.93
N HIS A 212 -5.85 27.19 22.87
CA HIS A 212 -7.19 26.57 22.77
C HIS A 212 -7.42 25.41 23.76
N GLN A 213 -6.37 24.73 24.24
CA GLN A 213 -6.50 23.64 25.22
C GLN A 213 -6.63 24.16 26.68
N ILE A 214 -6.29 25.43 26.90
CA ILE A 214 -6.32 26.06 28.24
C ILE A 214 -7.67 26.76 28.51
N GLU A 215 -8.43 27.07 27.43
CA GLU A 215 -9.79 27.59 27.50
C GLU A 215 -10.82 26.47 27.78
#